data_bb691e2d7370b037f710127badc46a9f
#
_entry.id   bb691e2d7370b037f710127badc46a9f
#
_cell.length_a   1.000
_cell.length_b   1.000
_cell.length_c   1.000
_cell.angle_alpha   90.00
_cell.angle_beta   90.00
_cell.angle_gamma   90.00
#
_symmetry.space_group_name_H-M   'P 1'
#
loop_
_entity.id
_entity.type
_entity.pdbx_description
1 polymer ?
#
loop_
_entity_poly.entity_id
_entity_poly.type
_entity_poly.pdbx_seq_one_letter_code
_entity_poly.pdbx_strand_id
1 'polypeptide(L)'
;MSHYLSPGDYLPHDAPMLLLEEVVSVADETAICHVTVSANSVLAPFLDPDGNLPGWFALELMAQTIGVWSGWHRQQQGQASITLGMVLGARDLVCATGVLPAGKKLSIHVKLLMQDARFGSFECAIQADNETLATGRVNTFQPTSEEINTLFQQGAST
;
A
#
# COMPACT_ATOMS: atom_id res chain seq x y z
N MET A 1 -8.95 -12.20 16.34
CA MET A 1 -8.97 -10.76 16.65
C MET A 1 -7.62 -10.18 16.27
N SER A 2 -7.63 -9.13 15.50
CA SER A 2 -6.39 -8.48 15.08
C SER A 2 -5.76 -7.69 16.24
N HIS A 3 -4.44 -7.81 16.41
CA HIS A 3 -3.67 -7.03 17.38
C HIS A 3 -3.19 -5.70 16.76
N TYR A 4 -3.62 -5.40 15.55
CA TYR A 4 -3.16 -4.23 14.80
C TYR A 4 -4.22 -3.15 14.80
N LEU A 5 -3.76 -1.91 14.71
CA LEU A 5 -4.64 -0.77 14.49
C LEU A 5 -5.22 -0.82 13.08
N SER A 6 -6.15 0.08 12.80
CA SER A 6 -6.67 0.22 11.45
C SER A 6 -5.59 0.73 10.51
N PRO A 7 -5.66 0.40 9.20
CA PRO A 7 -4.64 0.86 8.25
C PRO A 7 -4.37 2.37 8.28
N GLY A 8 -5.41 3.18 8.46
CA GLY A 8 -5.27 4.64 8.53
C GLY A 8 -4.43 5.14 9.68
N ASP A 9 -4.24 4.32 10.73
CA ASP A 9 -3.39 4.69 11.87
C ASP A 9 -1.90 4.55 11.56
N TYR A 10 -1.56 3.91 10.44
CA TYR A 10 -0.17 3.73 10.00
C TYR A 10 0.17 4.56 8.77
N LEU A 11 -0.83 5.15 8.11
CA LEU A 11 -0.69 5.81 6.81
C LEU A 11 -1.05 7.28 6.91
N PRO A 12 -0.43 8.14 6.08
CA PRO A 12 -0.85 9.53 5.96
C PRO A 12 -2.11 9.72 5.12
N HIS A 13 -2.70 8.62 4.65
CA HIS A 13 -3.88 8.64 3.79
C HIS A 13 -5.16 8.76 4.61
N ASP A 14 -6.14 9.47 4.04
CA ASP A 14 -7.50 9.55 4.55
C ASP A 14 -8.49 9.12 3.47
N ALA A 15 -9.72 8.82 3.87
CA ALA A 15 -10.78 8.56 2.91
C ALA A 15 -10.98 9.79 2.01
N PRO A 16 -11.20 9.60 0.69
CA PRO A 16 -11.40 8.34 0.00
C PRO A 16 -10.10 7.66 -0.46
N MET A 17 -8.93 8.20 -0.14
CA MET A 17 -7.64 7.72 -0.66
C MET A 17 -7.09 6.52 0.13
N LEU A 18 -7.69 6.16 1.25
CA LEU A 18 -7.31 4.98 2.02
C LEU A 18 -8.01 3.77 1.43
N LEU A 19 -7.24 2.85 0.85
CA LEU A 19 -7.77 1.71 0.10
C LEU A 19 -7.71 0.38 0.85
N LEU A 20 -7.23 0.36 2.10
CA LEU A 20 -7.12 -0.86 2.90
C LEU A 20 -8.14 -0.86 4.01
N GLU A 21 -8.65 -2.06 4.36
CA GLU A 21 -9.66 -2.20 5.41
C GLU A 21 -9.12 -2.87 6.68
N GLU A 22 -8.11 -3.72 6.56
CA GLU A 22 -7.62 -4.50 7.69
C GLU A 22 -6.13 -4.76 7.58
N VAL A 23 -5.41 -4.61 8.70
CA VAL A 23 -4.03 -5.06 8.83
C VAL A 23 -4.07 -6.46 9.44
N VAL A 24 -3.60 -7.46 8.70
CA VAL A 24 -3.66 -8.87 9.10
C VAL A 24 -2.43 -9.26 9.89
N SER A 25 -1.24 -8.93 9.39
CA SER A 25 0.00 -9.22 10.08
C SER A 25 1.12 -8.27 9.62
N VAL A 26 2.02 -7.96 10.53
CA VAL A 26 3.26 -7.24 10.24
C VAL A 26 4.39 -7.97 10.95
N ALA A 27 5.45 -8.27 10.23
CA ALA A 27 6.65 -8.90 10.77
C ALA A 27 7.87 -8.05 10.40
N ASP A 28 9.07 -8.55 10.69
CA ASP A 28 10.29 -7.78 10.45
C ASP A 28 10.44 -7.37 8.99
N GLU A 29 10.09 -8.27 8.06
CA GLU A 29 10.30 -8.05 6.62
C GLU A 29 9.01 -8.15 5.81
N THR A 30 7.86 -8.40 6.43
CA THR A 30 6.62 -8.67 5.71
C THR A 30 5.44 -7.92 6.31
N ALA A 31 4.42 -7.69 5.48
CA ALA A 31 3.11 -7.24 5.93
C ALA A 31 2.03 -7.81 5.04
N ILE A 32 0.86 -8.02 5.62
CA ILE A 32 -0.32 -8.49 4.90
C ILE A 32 -1.50 -7.62 5.31
N CYS A 33 -2.20 -7.08 4.32
CA CYS A 33 -3.44 -6.33 4.53
C CYS A 33 -4.56 -6.91 3.69
N HIS A 34 -5.80 -6.64 4.09
CA HIS A 34 -7.00 -7.07 3.37
C HIS A 34 -7.86 -5.90 2.95
N VAL A 35 -8.53 -6.06 1.82
CA VAL A 35 -9.62 -5.20 1.37
C VAL A 35 -10.53 -6.02 0.46
N THR A 36 -11.85 -5.76 0.51
CA THR A 36 -12.81 -6.46 -0.33
C THR A 36 -13.20 -5.57 -1.51
N VAL A 37 -13.26 -6.17 -2.71
CA VAL A 37 -13.72 -5.48 -3.93
C VAL A 37 -15.23 -5.49 -3.91
N SER A 38 -15.85 -4.44 -3.38
CA SER A 38 -17.29 -4.39 -3.13
C SER A 38 -17.79 -2.96 -3.12
N ALA A 39 -19.03 -2.76 -3.57
CA ALA A 39 -19.68 -1.46 -3.49
C ALA A 39 -19.92 -1.02 -2.03
N ASN A 40 -19.76 -1.92 -1.07
CA ASN A 40 -19.89 -1.63 0.36
C ASN A 40 -18.54 -1.44 1.06
N SER A 41 -17.45 -1.46 0.29
CA SER A 41 -16.10 -1.32 0.85
C SER A 41 -15.51 0.07 0.56
N VAL A 42 -14.31 0.31 1.09
CA VAL A 42 -13.56 1.55 0.81
C VAL A 42 -13.21 1.70 -0.66
N LEU A 43 -13.29 0.62 -1.46
CA LEU A 43 -12.99 0.66 -2.88
C LEU A 43 -14.16 1.12 -3.74
N ALA A 44 -15.35 1.28 -3.16
CA ALA A 44 -16.57 1.62 -3.91
C ALA A 44 -16.39 2.78 -4.92
N PRO A 45 -15.74 3.92 -4.59
CA PRO A 45 -15.60 5.02 -5.54
C PRO A 45 -14.74 4.71 -6.76
N PHE A 46 -13.97 3.63 -6.71
CA PHE A 46 -12.96 3.32 -7.74
C PHE A 46 -13.35 2.15 -8.62
N LEU A 47 -14.50 1.51 -8.35
CA LEU A 47 -14.91 0.34 -9.12
C LEU A 47 -15.41 0.74 -10.50
N ASP A 48 -15.17 -0.16 -11.48
CA ASP A 48 -15.69 0.04 -12.83
C ASP A 48 -17.18 -0.30 -12.90
N PRO A 49 -17.85 -0.12 -14.07
CA PRO A 49 -19.28 -0.42 -14.19
C PRO A 49 -19.64 -1.88 -13.90
N ASP A 50 -18.71 -2.82 -14.04
CA ASP A 50 -18.93 -4.23 -13.76
C ASP A 50 -18.65 -4.59 -12.29
N GLY A 51 -18.28 -3.60 -11.47
CA GLY A 51 -17.99 -3.81 -10.06
C GLY A 51 -16.58 -4.30 -9.77
N ASN A 52 -15.71 -4.36 -10.76
CA ASN A 52 -14.32 -4.76 -10.61
C ASN A 52 -13.45 -3.55 -10.29
N LEU A 53 -12.34 -3.80 -9.59
CA LEU A 53 -11.34 -2.76 -9.38
C LEU A 53 -10.35 -2.78 -10.55
N PRO A 54 -10.16 -1.67 -11.27
CA PRO A 54 -9.17 -1.65 -12.35
C PRO A 54 -7.78 -2.06 -11.87
N GLY A 55 -7.07 -2.81 -12.74
CA GLY A 55 -5.79 -3.42 -12.36
C GLY A 55 -4.69 -2.43 -11.99
N TRP A 56 -4.76 -1.19 -12.49
CA TRP A 56 -3.76 -0.18 -12.14
C TRP A 56 -3.77 0.19 -10.65
N PHE A 57 -4.87 -0.07 -9.93
CA PHE A 57 -4.91 0.14 -8.48
C PHE A 57 -4.07 -0.89 -7.70
N ALA A 58 -3.60 -1.95 -8.36
CA ALA A 58 -2.73 -2.94 -7.71
C ALA A 58 -1.48 -2.28 -7.11
N LEU A 59 -0.86 -1.35 -7.85
CA LEU A 59 0.31 -0.63 -7.36
C LEU A 59 0.00 0.17 -6.10
N GLU A 60 -1.13 0.85 -6.08
CA GLU A 60 -1.53 1.66 -4.92
C GLU A 60 -1.82 0.79 -3.70
N LEU A 61 -2.47 -0.36 -3.89
CA LEU A 61 -2.70 -1.31 -2.80
C LEU A 61 -1.39 -1.83 -2.22
N MET A 62 -0.44 -2.16 -3.09
CA MET A 62 0.89 -2.61 -2.69
C MET A 62 1.63 -1.50 -1.93
N ALA A 63 1.59 -0.28 -2.46
CA ALA A 63 2.26 0.88 -1.85
C ALA A 63 1.69 1.18 -0.46
N GLN A 64 0.37 1.14 -0.29
CA GLN A 64 -0.25 1.36 1.01
C GLN A 64 0.10 0.27 2.01
N THR A 65 0.18 -0.99 1.57
CA THR A 65 0.57 -2.10 2.45
C THR A 65 2.03 -1.94 2.91
N ILE A 66 2.92 -1.48 2.01
CA ILE A 66 4.29 -1.14 2.39
C ILE A 66 4.28 0.00 3.43
N GLY A 67 3.42 1.00 3.23
CA GLY A 67 3.26 2.10 4.18
C GLY A 67 2.82 1.63 5.56
N VAL A 68 1.93 0.63 5.62
CA VAL A 68 1.53 0.00 6.88
C VAL A 68 2.73 -0.66 7.56
N TRP A 69 3.51 -1.44 6.81
CA TRP A 69 4.73 -2.06 7.33
C TRP A 69 5.67 -1.00 7.92
N SER A 70 5.91 0.07 7.17
CA SER A 70 6.79 1.14 7.60
C SER A 70 6.25 1.87 8.83
N GLY A 71 4.96 2.20 8.84
CA GLY A 71 4.30 2.90 9.94
C GLY A 71 4.28 2.07 11.22
N TRP A 72 4.02 0.76 11.12
CA TRP A 72 4.03 -0.12 12.26
C TRP A 72 5.42 -0.20 12.91
N HIS A 73 6.46 -0.38 12.09
CA HIS A 73 7.84 -0.44 12.61
C HIS A 73 8.26 0.87 13.25
N ARG A 74 7.83 1.99 12.68
CA ARG A 74 8.12 3.31 13.24
C ARG A 74 7.47 3.48 14.61
N GLN A 75 6.22 3.06 14.77
CA GLN A 75 5.52 3.13 16.04
C GLN A 75 6.17 2.23 17.09
N GLN A 76 6.64 1.05 16.70
CA GLN A 76 7.35 0.14 17.61
C GLN A 76 8.68 0.73 18.09
N GLN A 77 9.28 1.61 17.31
CA GLN A 77 10.51 2.32 17.68
C GLN A 77 10.24 3.59 18.48
N GLY A 78 9.00 3.86 18.83
CA GLY A 78 8.61 5.04 19.59
C GLY A 78 8.52 6.32 18.80
N GLN A 79 8.57 6.25 17.47
CA GLN A 79 8.42 7.40 16.59
C GLN A 79 6.95 7.64 16.32
N ALA A 80 6.41 8.74 16.87
CA ALA A 80 4.98 9.01 16.80
C ALA A 80 4.53 9.58 15.45
N SER A 81 5.44 10.18 14.68
CA SER A 81 5.08 10.81 13.41
C SER A 81 5.12 9.82 12.25
N ILE A 82 4.11 9.87 11.40
CA ILE A 82 4.09 9.12 10.14
C ILE A 82 4.95 9.87 9.14
N THR A 83 5.99 9.20 8.63
CA THR A 83 6.86 9.81 7.62
C THR A 83 6.31 9.50 6.23
N LEU A 84 6.29 10.50 5.37
CA LEU A 84 5.83 10.37 4.01
C LEU A 84 6.82 9.53 3.20
N GLY A 85 6.41 8.30 2.87
CA GLY A 85 7.15 7.46 1.94
C GLY A 85 6.66 7.69 0.52
N MET A 86 7.55 7.65 -0.44
CA MET A 86 7.22 7.85 -1.85
C MET A 86 7.59 6.63 -2.66
N VAL A 87 6.71 6.25 -3.59
CA VAL A 87 6.99 5.19 -4.55
C VAL A 87 7.82 5.80 -5.68
N LEU A 88 9.03 5.28 -5.88
CA LEU A 88 9.89 5.68 -6.99
C LEU A 88 9.45 4.99 -8.28
N GLY A 89 8.97 3.77 -8.19
CA GLY A 89 8.52 3.02 -9.34
C GLY A 89 8.22 1.58 -9.01
N ALA A 90 7.72 0.87 -10.01
CA ALA A 90 7.45 -0.55 -9.91
C ALA A 90 8.08 -1.26 -11.10
N ARG A 91 8.55 -2.50 -10.85
CA ARG A 91 9.07 -3.38 -11.89
C ARG A 91 8.21 -4.63 -11.96
N ASP A 92 8.07 -5.14 -13.18
CA ASP A 92 7.38 -6.40 -13.41
C ASP A 92 5.98 -6.43 -12.81
N LEU A 93 5.31 -5.28 -12.78
CA LEU A 93 3.95 -5.18 -12.30
C LEU A 93 3.01 -5.83 -13.29
N VAL A 94 2.39 -6.92 -12.86
CA VAL A 94 1.48 -7.73 -13.69
C VAL A 94 0.18 -7.93 -12.95
N CYS A 95 -0.92 -7.63 -13.62
CA CYS A 95 -2.26 -8.00 -13.18
C CYS A 95 -2.83 -8.92 -14.26
N ALA A 96 -2.93 -10.21 -13.97
CA ALA A 96 -3.15 -11.25 -14.98
C ALA A 96 -4.42 -11.04 -15.82
N THR A 97 -5.48 -10.51 -15.22
CA THR A 97 -6.77 -10.32 -15.89
C THR A 97 -7.07 -8.85 -16.21
N GLY A 98 -6.16 -7.94 -15.88
CA GLY A 98 -6.36 -6.51 -16.05
C GLY A 98 -7.31 -5.88 -15.05
N VAL A 99 -7.98 -6.67 -14.21
CA VAL A 99 -8.87 -6.21 -13.15
C VAL A 99 -8.70 -7.06 -11.91
N LEU A 100 -9.10 -6.50 -10.76
CA LEU A 100 -9.24 -7.23 -9.50
C LEU A 100 -10.73 -7.51 -9.32
N PRO A 101 -11.15 -8.79 -9.30
CA PRO A 101 -12.57 -9.16 -9.53
C PRO A 101 -13.50 -8.74 -8.41
N ALA A 102 -14.71 -8.36 -8.80
CA ALA A 102 -15.80 -8.02 -7.88
C ALA A 102 -16.09 -9.16 -6.91
N GLY A 103 -16.38 -8.83 -5.67
CA GLY A 103 -16.76 -9.78 -4.64
C GLY A 103 -15.61 -10.50 -3.96
N LYS A 104 -14.37 -10.27 -4.40
CA LYS A 104 -13.21 -10.96 -3.84
C LYS A 104 -12.62 -10.18 -2.67
N LYS A 105 -12.25 -10.90 -1.63
CA LYS A 105 -11.45 -10.35 -0.54
C LYS A 105 -9.99 -10.49 -0.92
N LEU A 106 -9.34 -9.35 -1.14
CA LEU A 106 -7.94 -9.30 -1.56
C LEU A 106 -7.03 -9.38 -0.36
N SER A 107 -5.98 -10.19 -0.48
CA SER A 107 -4.89 -10.28 0.48
C SER A 107 -3.65 -9.69 -0.19
N ILE A 108 -3.17 -8.56 0.32
CA ILE A 108 -2.01 -7.89 -0.24
C ILE A 108 -0.80 -8.22 0.62
N HIS A 109 0.18 -8.88 0.01
CA HIS A 109 1.40 -9.33 0.67
C HIS A 109 2.57 -8.50 0.18
N VAL A 110 3.38 -7.99 1.10
CA VAL A 110 4.62 -7.30 0.76
C VAL A 110 5.77 -7.92 1.55
N LYS A 111 6.92 -8.05 0.90
CA LYS A 111 8.13 -8.60 1.50
C LYS A 111 9.31 -7.72 1.17
N LEU A 112 10.01 -7.27 2.22
CA LEU A 112 11.21 -6.47 2.06
C LEU A 112 12.32 -7.32 1.43
N LEU A 113 12.87 -6.85 0.32
CA LEU A 113 14.01 -7.48 -0.34
C LEU A 113 15.33 -6.81 0.04
N MET A 114 15.32 -5.48 0.10
CA MET A 114 16.49 -4.69 0.42
C MET A 114 16.06 -3.35 0.99
N GLN A 115 16.79 -2.87 1.99
CA GLN A 115 16.55 -1.56 2.57
C GLN A 115 17.89 -0.94 2.98
N ASP A 116 18.09 0.34 2.63
CA ASP A 116 19.13 1.16 3.25
C ASP A 116 18.45 2.31 3.99
N ALA A 117 19.21 3.36 4.34
CA ALA A 117 18.70 4.45 5.18
C ALA A 117 17.45 5.13 4.59
N ARG A 118 17.31 5.18 3.26
CA ARG A 118 16.27 5.96 2.59
C ARG A 118 15.52 5.19 1.51
N PHE A 119 16.08 4.11 1.01
CA PHE A 119 15.52 3.35 -0.11
C PHE A 119 15.08 1.97 0.34
N GLY A 120 13.98 1.49 -0.21
CA GLY A 120 13.50 0.14 0.01
C GLY A 120 13.07 -0.50 -1.29
N SER A 121 13.18 -1.82 -1.35
CA SER A 121 12.68 -2.62 -2.46
C SER A 121 11.85 -3.76 -1.89
N PHE A 122 10.62 -3.92 -2.39
CA PHE A 122 9.66 -4.89 -1.87
C PHE A 122 9.12 -5.77 -2.99
N GLU A 123 9.03 -7.05 -2.72
CA GLU A 123 8.30 -7.98 -3.57
C GLU A 123 6.86 -8.04 -3.08
N CYS A 124 5.91 -7.85 -4.00
CA CYS A 124 4.51 -7.71 -3.65
C CYS A 124 3.63 -8.67 -4.45
N ALA A 125 2.56 -9.13 -3.82
CA ALA A 125 1.56 -9.97 -4.47
C ALA A 125 0.17 -9.66 -3.91
N ILE A 126 -0.83 -9.75 -4.78
CA ILE A 126 -2.24 -9.66 -4.40
C ILE A 126 -2.88 -11.00 -4.70
N GLN A 127 -3.51 -11.59 -3.70
CA GLN A 127 -4.11 -12.91 -3.78
C GLN A 127 -5.57 -12.87 -3.34
N ALA A 128 -6.36 -13.80 -3.90
CA ALA A 128 -7.71 -14.06 -3.46
C ALA A 128 -8.03 -15.53 -3.73
N ASP A 129 -8.67 -16.22 -2.79
CA ASP A 129 -9.08 -17.62 -2.92
C ASP A 129 -7.93 -18.55 -3.34
N ASN A 130 -6.74 -18.32 -2.77
CA ASN A 130 -5.50 -19.07 -3.06
C ASN A 130 -4.98 -18.89 -4.49
N GLU A 131 -5.43 -17.85 -5.18
CA GLU A 131 -4.98 -17.50 -6.51
C GLU A 131 -4.24 -16.16 -6.48
N THR A 132 -3.10 -16.08 -7.16
CA THR A 132 -2.36 -14.83 -7.30
C THR A 132 -2.95 -14.03 -8.46
N LEU A 133 -3.45 -12.84 -8.14
CA LEU A 133 -4.10 -11.95 -9.12
C LEU A 133 -3.14 -10.91 -9.68
N ALA A 134 -2.18 -10.47 -8.88
CA ALA A 134 -1.21 -9.47 -9.30
C ALA A 134 0.10 -9.67 -8.57
N THR A 135 1.20 -9.33 -9.22
CA THR A 135 2.54 -9.34 -8.62
C THR A 135 3.31 -8.12 -9.09
N GLY A 136 4.33 -7.75 -8.34
CA GLY A 136 5.20 -6.65 -8.73
C GLY A 136 6.32 -6.44 -7.73
N ARG A 137 7.31 -5.67 -8.15
CA ARG A 137 8.38 -5.20 -7.28
C ARG A 137 8.26 -3.69 -7.15
N VAL A 138 8.10 -3.20 -5.93
CA VAL A 138 7.89 -1.78 -5.66
C VAL A 138 9.14 -1.22 -4.99
N ASN A 139 9.66 -0.13 -5.53
CA ASN A 139 10.79 0.59 -4.97
C ASN A 139 10.28 1.86 -4.30
N THR A 140 10.75 2.11 -3.09
CA THR A 140 10.31 3.24 -2.28
C THR A 140 11.49 4.12 -1.90
N PHE A 141 11.16 5.36 -1.59
CA PHE A 141 12.13 6.37 -1.19
C PHE A 141 11.52 7.19 -0.06
N GLN A 142 12.30 7.44 0.97
CA GLN A 142 11.86 8.28 2.07
C GLN A 142 12.64 9.59 2.04
N PRO A 143 11.99 10.70 1.65
CA PRO A 143 12.68 11.98 1.58
C PRO A 143 12.99 12.52 2.98
N THR A 144 14.04 13.32 3.08
CA THR A 144 14.33 14.08 4.30
C THR A 144 13.32 15.22 4.46
N SER A 145 13.24 15.81 5.66
CA SER A 145 12.38 16.96 5.90
C SER A 145 12.71 18.13 4.97
N GLU A 146 13.99 18.34 4.70
CA GLU A 146 14.44 19.38 3.79
C GLU A 146 13.98 19.13 2.35
N GLU A 147 14.08 17.88 1.88
CA GLU A 147 13.61 17.51 0.55
C GLU A 147 12.09 17.67 0.42
N ILE A 148 11.33 17.31 1.46
CA ILE A 148 9.88 17.51 1.47
C ILE A 148 9.55 18.99 1.34
N ASN A 149 10.22 19.86 2.09
CA ASN A 149 9.99 21.29 2.02
C ASN A 149 10.29 21.84 0.62
N THR A 150 11.37 21.38 -0.01
CA THR A 150 11.71 21.78 -1.38
C THR A 150 10.63 21.37 -2.37
N LEU A 151 10.11 20.16 -2.26
CA LEU A 151 9.04 19.68 -3.14
C LEU A 151 7.76 20.53 -2.99
N PHE A 152 7.38 20.85 -1.76
CA PHE A 152 6.20 21.68 -1.52
C PHE A 152 6.39 23.10 -2.04
N GLN A 153 7.57 23.69 -1.90
CA GLN A 153 7.88 25.02 -2.43
C GLN A 153 7.79 25.03 -3.96
N GLN A 154 8.32 24.00 -4.62
CA GLN A 154 8.24 23.87 -6.07
C GLN A 154 6.78 23.72 -6.53
N GLY A 155 5.98 22.96 -5.82
CA GLY A 155 4.56 22.83 -6.09
C GLY A 155 3.80 24.14 -5.93
N ALA A 156 4.17 24.95 -4.94
CA ALA A 156 3.52 26.22 -4.67
C ALA A 156 3.87 27.30 -5.69
N SER A 157 5.01 27.17 -6.38
CA SER A 157 5.46 28.17 -7.36
C SER A 157 4.92 27.91 -8.78
N THR A 158 4.19 26.84 -8.97
CA THR A 158 3.51 26.54 -10.23
C THR A 158 2.04 26.83 -10.14
#